data_e73ba0304ea30886b8a39c5796707be1
#
_entry.id   e73ba0304ea30886b8a39c5796707be1
#
_cell.length_a   1.000
_cell.length_b   1.000
_cell.length_c   1.000
_cell.angle_alpha   90.00
_cell.angle_beta   90.00
_cell.angle_gamma   90.00
#
_symmetry.space_group_name_H-M   'P 1'
#
loop_
_entity.id
_entity.type
_entity.pdbx_description
1 polymer ?
#
loop_
_entity_poly.entity_id
_entity_poly.type
_entity_poly.pdbx_seq_one_letter_code
_entity_poly.pdbx_strand_id
1 'polypeptide(L)'
;LTCGILEIANHNYEKRLDMRGYEEFREVSDSFNRMAEKLTEYRDSTLADILSAKKFLEAVVNSIHEPIIGLNTEREILFINNEALNVLNMKRENVIRKSAEELSLKNDLLRRLIRELVTPGEKNEPLKIYADNKESYFQASYIPIENAAAEEGEARNLGDVILLKNITEFKELDS
;
A
#
# COMPACT_ATOMS: atom_id res chain seq x y z
N LEU A 1 2.45 27.72 12.96
CA LEU A 1 2.93 26.41 13.45
C LEU A 1 2.43 25.26 12.62
N THR A 2 1.12 25.18 12.35
CA THR A 2 0.54 24.14 11.52
C THR A 2 1.01 24.21 10.05
N CYS A 3 1.22 25.40 9.51
CA CYS A 3 1.73 25.58 8.15
C CYS A 3 3.13 24.99 7.98
N GLY A 4 4.01 25.20 8.95
CA GLY A 4 5.37 24.67 8.89
C GLY A 4 5.42 23.16 8.94
N ILE A 5 4.56 22.55 9.73
CA ILE A 5 4.48 21.07 9.83
C ILE A 5 3.99 20.48 8.52
N LEU A 6 2.97 21.06 7.89
CA LEU A 6 2.44 20.60 6.62
C LEU A 6 3.45 20.78 5.48
N GLU A 7 4.20 21.87 5.46
CA GLU A 7 5.25 22.08 4.47
C GLU A 7 6.37 21.05 4.61
N ILE A 8 6.77 20.74 5.84
CA ILE A 8 7.80 19.74 6.11
C ILE A 8 7.30 18.36 5.66
N ALA A 9 6.06 18.02 5.99
CA ALA A 9 5.44 16.76 5.58
C ALA A 9 5.38 16.64 4.07
N ASN A 10 4.94 17.70 3.37
CA ASN A 10 4.86 17.73 1.92
C ASN A 10 6.25 17.56 1.29
N HIS A 11 7.26 18.25 1.79
CA HIS A 11 8.62 18.16 1.31
C HIS A 11 9.20 16.75 1.53
N ASN A 12 8.91 16.14 2.66
CA ASN A 12 9.34 14.77 2.95
C ASN A 12 8.66 13.75 2.07
N TYR A 13 7.39 13.95 1.74
CA TYR A 13 6.68 13.11 0.77
C TYR A 13 7.34 13.19 -0.60
N GLU A 14 7.68 14.38 -1.05
CA GLU A 14 8.38 14.57 -2.32
C GLU A 14 9.72 13.84 -2.36
N LYS A 15 10.50 13.92 -1.29
CA LYS A 15 11.79 13.22 -1.18
C LYS A 15 11.64 11.71 -1.19
N ARG A 16 10.62 11.19 -0.53
CA ARG A 16 10.36 9.75 -0.47
C ARG A 16 9.96 9.19 -1.82
N LEU A 17 9.14 9.94 -2.52
CA LEU A 17 8.58 9.51 -3.80
C LEU A 17 9.56 9.77 -4.94
N ASP A 18 10.61 10.53 -4.68
CA ASP A 18 11.67 10.85 -5.63
C ASP A 18 12.70 9.70 -5.77
N MET A 19 12.42 8.54 -5.20
CA MET A 19 13.18 7.33 -5.46
C MET A 19 12.86 6.83 -6.87
N ARG A 20 13.42 7.51 -7.83
CA ARG A 20 13.16 7.31 -9.25
C ARG A 20 13.99 6.19 -9.85
N GLY A 21 14.04 5.07 -9.24
CA GLY A 21 14.61 3.92 -9.89
C GLY A 21 13.58 3.09 -10.66
N TYR A 22 12.32 3.38 -10.42
CA TYR A 22 11.24 2.51 -10.87
C TYR A 22 10.13 3.30 -11.53
N GLU A 23 10.00 3.21 -12.86
CA GLU A 23 8.88 3.81 -13.59
C GLU A 23 7.52 3.33 -13.08
N GLU A 24 7.50 2.13 -12.53
CA GLU A 24 6.33 1.48 -11.93
C GLU A 24 5.74 2.27 -10.77
N PHE A 25 6.60 2.97 -10.02
CA PHE A 25 6.18 3.79 -8.90
C PHE A 25 5.88 5.23 -9.29
N ARG A 26 6.10 5.61 -10.54
CA ARG A 26 5.92 6.98 -10.99
C ARG A 26 4.46 7.43 -10.88
N GLU A 27 3.52 6.61 -11.34
CA GLU A 27 2.10 6.90 -11.21
C GLU A 27 1.66 6.98 -9.75
N VAL A 28 2.17 6.06 -8.93
CA VAL A 28 1.90 6.04 -7.49
C VAL A 28 2.47 7.29 -6.84
N SER A 29 3.71 7.66 -7.18
CA SER A 29 4.37 8.87 -6.67
C SER A 29 3.59 10.12 -7.02
N ASP A 30 3.19 10.26 -8.29
CA ASP A 30 2.43 11.43 -8.75
C ASP A 30 1.08 11.52 -8.03
N SER A 31 0.44 10.37 -7.79
CA SER A 31 -0.82 10.31 -7.08
C SER A 31 -0.70 10.72 -5.63
N PHE A 32 0.34 10.23 -4.95
CA PHE A 32 0.62 10.61 -3.57
C PHE A 32 0.99 12.08 -3.45
N ASN A 33 1.74 12.62 -4.41
CA ASN A 33 2.10 14.03 -4.43
C ASN A 33 0.87 14.92 -4.57
N ARG A 34 -0.06 14.54 -5.45
CA ARG A 34 -1.34 15.24 -5.59
C ARG A 34 -2.16 15.18 -4.31
N MET A 35 -2.15 14.04 -3.63
CA MET A 35 -2.84 13.90 -2.35
C MET A 35 -2.21 14.81 -1.29
N ALA A 36 -0.88 14.87 -1.22
CA ALA A 36 -0.17 15.72 -0.28
C ALA A 36 -0.47 17.19 -0.52
N GLU A 37 -0.54 17.63 -1.80
CA GLU A 37 -0.94 19.00 -2.15
C GLU A 37 -2.36 19.30 -1.65
N LYS A 38 -3.31 18.39 -1.88
CA LYS A 38 -4.68 18.54 -1.42
C LYS A 38 -4.78 18.60 0.10
N LEU A 39 -4.04 17.77 0.81
CA LEU A 39 -4.00 17.82 2.28
C LEU A 39 -3.46 19.15 2.79
N THR A 40 -2.51 19.75 2.07
CA THR A 40 -1.99 21.08 2.42
C THR A 40 -3.07 22.14 2.26
N GLU A 41 -3.91 22.06 1.24
CA GLU A 41 -5.05 22.94 1.05
C GLU A 41 -6.09 22.79 2.15
N TYR A 42 -6.20 21.62 2.77
CA TYR A 42 -7.21 21.29 3.77
C TYR A 42 -6.72 21.44 5.21
N ARG A 43 -5.72 22.26 5.47
CA ARG A 43 -5.18 22.42 6.83
C ARG A 43 -6.19 22.93 7.87
N ASP A 44 -7.24 23.64 7.44
CA ASP A 44 -8.36 24.08 8.29
C ASP A 44 -9.55 23.13 8.11
N SER A 45 -9.27 21.83 8.08
CA SER A 45 -10.18 20.80 7.62
C SER A 45 -11.47 20.69 8.42
N THR A 46 -12.59 20.76 7.73
CA THR A 46 -13.88 20.32 8.23
C THR A 46 -14.00 18.80 8.02
N LEU A 47 -15.01 18.18 8.62
CA LEU A 47 -15.29 16.76 8.39
C LEU A 47 -15.51 16.45 6.89
N ALA A 48 -16.14 17.38 6.17
CA ALA A 48 -16.37 17.23 4.74
C ALA A 48 -15.04 17.15 3.96
N ASP A 49 -14.06 17.97 4.36
CA ASP A 49 -12.73 17.98 3.74
C ASP A 49 -11.99 16.68 4.01
N ILE A 50 -12.08 16.15 5.22
CA ILE A 50 -11.48 14.87 5.59
C ILE A 50 -12.09 13.74 4.77
N LEU A 51 -13.40 13.72 4.60
CA LEU A 51 -14.10 12.72 3.80
C LEU A 51 -13.72 12.82 2.32
N SER A 52 -13.54 14.04 1.80
CA SER A 52 -13.09 14.25 0.42
C SER A 52 -11.67 13.71 0.21
N ALA A 53 -10.77 13.97 1.17
CA ALA A 53 -9.40 13.44 1.12
C ALA A 53 -9.40 11.92 1.17
N LYS A 54 -10.25 11.33 2.00
CA LYS A 54 -10.39 9.87 2.08
C LYS A 54 -10.88 9.28 0.76
N LYS A 55 -11.89 9.89 0.14
CA LYS A 55 -12.41 9.45 -1.17
C LYS A 55 -11.36 9.57 -2.26
N PHE A 56 -10.58 10.64 -2.23
CA PHE A 56 -9.48 10.83 -3.16
C PHE A 56 -8.43 9.71 -3.02
N LEU A 57 -8.05 9.40 -1.79
CA LEU A 57 -7.09 8.32 -1.52
C LEU A 57 -7.63 6.97 -2.02
N GLU A 58 -8.90 6.68 -1.75
CA GLU A 58 -9.53 5.45 -2.23
C GLU A 58 -9.54 5.37 -3.76
N ALA A 59 -9.83 6.48 -4.43
CA ALA A 59 -9.81 6.55 -5.89
C ALA A 59 -8.39 6.34 -6.44
N VAL A 60 -7.38 6.92 -5.80
CA VAL A 60 -5.98 6.72 -6.18
C VAL A 60 -5.59 5.25 -6.06
N VAL A 61 -5.91 4.64 -4.93
CA VAL A 61 -5.59 3.24 -4.66
C VAL A 61 -6.28 2.33 -5.69
N ASN A 62 -7.55 2.60 -6.00
CA ASN A 62 -8.30 1.81 -6.97
C ASN A 62 -7.88 2.05 -8.43
N SER A 63 -7.15 3.14 -8.70
CA SER A 63 -6.62 3.40 -10.05
C SER A 63 -5.34 2.62 -10.34
N ILE A 64 -4.74 2.04 -9.31
CA ILE A 64 -3.55 1.21 -9.45
C ILE A 64 -3.97 -0.17 -9.94
N HIS A 65 -3.40 -0.62 -11.06
CA HIS A 65 -3.77 -1.89 -11.68
C HIS A 65 -3.07 -3.11 -11.09
N GLU A 66 -2.18 -2.92 -10.15
CA GLU A 66 -1.52 -4.00 -9.43
C GLU A 66 -2.15 -4.19 -8.06
N PRO A 67 -2.24 -5.43 -7.53
CA PRO A 67 -2.75 -5.64 -6.19
C PRO A 67 -1.95 -4.86 -5.14
N ILE A 68 -2.63 -4.08 -4.33
CA ILE A 68 -2.02 -3.28 -3.27
C ILE A 68 -2.82 -3.40 -1.97
N ILE A 69 -2.11 -3.59 -0.88
CA ILE A 69 -2.69 -3.72 0.46
C ILE A 69 -1.93 -2.80 1.41
N GLY A 70 -2.63 -1.95 2.14
CA GLY A 70 -2.02 -1.07 3.14
C GLY A 70 -2.39 -1.52 4.54
N LEU A 71 -1.38 -1.71 5.38
CA LEU A 71 -1.52 -2.15 6.77
C LEU A 71 -1.00 -1.08 7.72
N ASN A 72 -1.67 -0.94 8.88
CA ASN A 72 -1.13 -0.12 9.96
C ASN A 72 -0.11 -0.92 10.78
N THR A 73 0.42 -0.32 11.85
CA THR A 73 1.41 -0.97 12.73
C THR A 73 0.85 -2.19 13.47
N GLU A 74 -0.47 -2.24 13.64
CA GLU A 74 -1.16 -3.37 14.26
C GLU A 74 -1.57 -4.43 13.23
N ARG A 75 -1.17 -4.24 11.97
CA ARG A 75 -1.47 -5.11 10.84
C ARG A 75 -2.95 -5.24 10.53
N GLU A 76 -3.68 -4.17 10.80
CA GLU A 76 -5.04 -4.04 10.31
C GLU A 76 -5.02 -3.47 8.90
N ILE A 77 -5.91 -3.95 8.04
CA ILE A 77 -5.98 -3.50 6.65
C ILE A 77 -6.67 -2.14 6.60
N LEU A 78 -5.89 -1.11 6.25
CA LEU A 78 -6.40 0.25 6.12
C LEU A 78 -6.99 0.51 4.74
N PHE A 79 -6.35 0.00 3.71
CA PHE A 79 -6.84 0.11 2.33
C PHE A 79 -6.43 -1.09 1.52
N ILE A 80 -7.20 -1.39 0.50
CA ILE A 80 -6.98 -2.50 -0.41
C ILE A 80 -7.70 -2.17 -1.71
N ASN A 81 -7.05 -2.41 -2.84
CA ASN A 81 -7.71 -2.15 -4.11
C ASN A 81 -8.47 -3.39 -4.62
N ASN A 82 -9.25 -3.20 -5.67
CA ASN A 82 -10.06 -4.28 -6.25
C ASN A 82 -9.22 -5.42 -6.80
N GLU A 83 -8.04 -5.09 -7.34
CA GLU A 83 -7.12 -6.10 -7.84
C GLU A 83 -6.66 -7.05 -6.74
N ALA A 84 -6.33 -6.50 -5.57
CA ALA A 84 -5.94 -7.31 -4.42
C ALA A 84 -7.10 -8.16 -3.90
N LEU A 85 -8.30 -7.58 -3.83
CA LEU A 85 -9.51 -8.32 -3.43
C LEU A 85 -9.78 -9.49 -4.35
N ASN A 86 -9.60 -9.29 -5.66
CA ASN A 86 -9.79 -10.34 -6.64
C ASN A 86 -8.77 -11.47 -6.46
N VAL A 87 -7.52 -11.13 -6.29
CA VAL A 87 -6.44 -12.10 -6.10
C VAL A 87 -6.62 -12.89 -4.80
N LEU A 88 -7.03 -12.21 -3.72
CA LEU A 88 -7.30 -12.85 -2.43
C LEU A 88 -8.65 -13.57 -2.41
N ASN A 89 -9.51 -13.31 -3.38
CA ASN A 89 -10.87 -13.83 -3.42
C ASN A 89 -11.67 -13.45 -2.16
N MET A 90 -11.61 -12.20 -1.80
CA MET A 90 -12.28 -11.65 -0.60
C MET A 90 -13.09 -10.42 -0.98
N LYS A 91 -14.05 -10.08 -0.12
CA LYS A 91 -14.87 -8.90 -0.28
C LYS A 91 -14.36 -7.78 0.61
N ARG A 92 -14.45 -6.54 0.13
CA ARG A 92 -13.96 -5.35 0.85
C ARG A 92 -14.54 -5.24 2.26
N GLU A 93 -15.83 -5.46 2.41
CA GLU A 93 -16.54 -5.39 3.68
C GLU A 93 -15.97 -6.34 4.74
N ASN A 94 -15.38 -7.45 4.28
CA ASN A 94 -14.84 -8.48 5.17
C ASN A 94 -13.37 -8.29 5.50
N VAL A 95 -12.70 -7.31 4.86
CA VAL A 95 -11.25 -7.10 5.04
C VAL A 95 -10.89 -5.74 5.61
N ILE A 96 -11.64 -4.69 5.28
CA ILE A 96 -11.34 -3.33 5.72
C ILE A 96 -11.41 -3.24 7.25
N ARG A 97 -10.38 -2.70 7.86
CA ARG A 97 -10.22 -2.53 9.31
C ARG A 97 -10.13 -3.85 10.07
N LYS A 98 -9.97 -4.96 9.36
CA LYS A 98 -9.79 -6.28 9.98
C LYS A 98 -8.30 -6.60 10.13
N SER A 99 -7.99 -7.42 11.12
CA SER A 99 -6.63 -7.89 11.34
C SER A 99 -6.21 -8.83 10.21
N ALA A 100 -5.11 -8.50 9.54
CA ALA A 100 -4.56 -9.35 8.49
C ALA A 100 -4.13 -10.72 9.05
N GLU A 101 -3.70 -10.77 10.30
CA GLU A 101 -3.32 -12.02 10.95
C GLU A 101 -4.53 -12.95 11.13
N GLU A 102 -5.67 -12.40 11.55
CA GLU A 102 -6.90 -13.17 11.65
C GLU A 102 -7.40 -13.66 10.30
N LEU A 103 -7.36 -12.78 9.29
CA LEU A 103 -7.77 -13.14 7.94
C LEU A 103 -6.84 -14.18 7.33
N SER A 104 -5.56 -14.17 7.70
CA SER A 104 -4.58 -15.12 7.20
C SER A 104 -4.86 -16.55 7.65
N LEU A 105 -5.61 -16.74 8.72
CA LEU A 105 -6.02 -18.08 9.18
C LEU A 105 -6.94 -18.77 8.17
N LYS A 106 -7.65 -17.99 7.38
CA LYS A 106 -8.60 -18.50 6.38
C LYS A 106 -8.15 -18.27 4.93
N ASN A 107 -6.99 -17.64 4.73
CA ASN A 107 -6.52 -17.31 3.40
C ASN A 107 -5.03 -17.61 3.27
N ASP A 108 -4.69 -18.59 2.46
CA ASP A 108 -3.32 -19.06 2.31
C ASP A 108 -2.39 -18.02 1.69
N LEU A 109 -2.89 -17.27 0.70
CA LEU A 109 -2.09 -16.22 0.06
C LEU A 109 -1.75 -15.12 1.06
N LEU A 110 -2.74 -14.66 1.80
CA LEU A 110 -2.52 -13.62 2.81
C LEU A 110 -1.57 -14.12 3.92
N ARG A 111 -1.68 -15.38 4.29
CA ARG A 111 -0.76 -16.01 5.26
C ARG A 111 0.68 -15.96 4.77
N ARG A 112 0.91 -16.25 3.51
CA ARG A 112 2.26 -16.20 2.92
C ARG A 112 2.79 -14.77 2.89
N LEU A 113 1.96 -13.80 2.53
CA LEU A 113 2.34 -12.40 2.50
C LEU A 113 2.71 -11.87 3.90
N ILE A 114 1.90 -12.21 4.90
CA ILE A 114 2.16 -11.79 6.28
C ILE A 114 3.41 -12.46 6.83
N ARG A 115 3.64 -13.73 6.50
CA ARG A 115 4.84 -14.44 6.92
C ARG A 115 6.11 -13.77 6.39
N GLU A 116 6.12 -13.37 5.12
CA GLU A 116 7.26 -12.68 4.54
C GLU A 116 7.48 -11.30 5.16
N LEU A 117 6.41 -10.64 5.56
CA LEU A 117 6.47 -9.35 6.24
C LEU A 117 7.13 -9.48 7.62
N VAL A 118 6.82 -10.55 8.35
CA VAL A 118 7.33 -10.78 9.71
C VAL A 118 8.77 -11.27 9.70
N THR A 119 9.13 -12.09 8.73
CA THR A 119 10.49 -12.63 8.59
C THR A 119 11.09 -12.19 7.25
N PRO A 120 11.56 -10.94 7.17
CA PRO A 120 12.18 -10.46 5.94
C PRO A 120 13.52 -11.15 5.70
N GLY A 121 13.78 -11.48 4.47
CA GLY A 121 15.07 -12.04 4.03
C GLY A 121 15.06 -13.50 3.66
N GLU A 122 13.98 -14.21 3.89
CA GLU A 122 13.84 -15.57 3.38
C GLU A 122 13.16 -15.56 2.03
N LYS A 123 13.91 -15.90 1.02
CA LYS A 123 13.47 -16.27 -0.34
C LYS A 123 12.37 -15.39 -0.96
N ASN A 124 12.78 -14.44 -1.78
CA ASN A 124 11.92 -13.75 -2.74
C ASN A 124 11.41 -14.72 -3.83
N GLU A 125 10.75 -15.78 -3.43
CA GLU A 125 10.15 -16.70 -4.39
C GLU A 125 8.87 -16.12 -4.94
N PRO A 126 8.68 -16.19 -6.27
CA PRO A 126 7.41 -15.73 -6.85
C PRO A 126 6.23 -16.50 -6.28
N LEU A 127 5.15 -15.79 -6.05
CA LEU A 127 3.90 -16.36 -5.59
C LEU A 127 3.10 -16.83 -6.80
N LYS A 128 2.74 -18.10 -6.81
CA LYS A 128 1.90 -18.67 -7.83
C LYS A 128 0.44 -18.54 -7.38
N ILE A 129 -0.33 -17.78 -8.13
CA ILE A 129 -1.71 -17.48 -7.79
C ILE A 129 -2.62 -17.90 -8.94
N TYR A 130 -3.69 -18.58 -8.58
CA TYR A 130 -4.74 -18.96 -9.53
C TYR A 130 -5.95 -18.05 -9.31
N ALA A 131 -6.20 -17.16 -10.27
CA ALA A 131 -7.33 -16.24 -10.25
C ALA A 131 -7.87 -16.05 -11.66
N ASP A 132 -9.17 -15.85 -11.80
CA ASP A 132 -9.85 -15.66 -13.07
C ASP A 132 -9.58 -16.80 -14.09
N ASN A 133 -9.54 -18.03 -13.61
CA ASN A 133 -9.23 -19.23 -14.41
C ASN A 133 -7.84 -19.18 -15.06
N LYS A 134 -6.94 -18.38 -14.50
CA LYS A 134 -5.60 -18.18 -15.02
C LYS A 134 -4.57 -18.28 -13.91
N GLU A 135 -3.51 -19.01 -14.20
CA GLU A 135 -2.38 -19.14 -13.28
C GLU A 135 -1.40 -18.00 -13.56
N SER A 136 -1.07 -17.26 -12.55
CA SER A 136 -0.17 -16.11 -12.65
C SER A 136 0.88 -16.14 -11.55
N TYR A 137 2.03 -15.53 -11.85
CA TYR A 137 3.13 -15.41 -10.90
C TYR A 137 3.24 -13.96 -10.47
N PHE A 138 3.32 -13.74 -9.17
CA PHE A 138 3.47 -12.40 -8.60
C PHE A 138 4.70 -12.33 -7.72
N GLN A 139 5.33 -11.17 -7.71
CA GLN A 139 6.40 -10.87 -6.79
C GLN A 139 5.89 -9.83 -5.80
N ALA A 140 6.04 -10.11 -4.51
CA ALA A 140 5.62 -9.22 -3.45
C ALA A 140 6.73 -8.23 -3.12
N SER A 141 6.36 -6.96 -2.97
CA SER A 141 7.23 -5.91 -2.47
C SER A 141 6.62 -5.33 -1.21
N TYR A 142 7.44 -5.11 -0.20
CA TYR A 142 7.00 -4.59 1.09
C TYR A 142 7.61 -3.21 1.29
N ILE A 143 6.77 -2.19 1.35
CA ILE A 143 7.20 -0.80 1.45
C ILE A 143 6.83 -0.28 2.83
N PRO A 144 7.81 -0.07 3.72
CA PRO A 144 7.50 0.52 5.02
C PRO A 144 7.11 1.98 4.85
N ILE A 145 6.04 2.38 5.51
CA ILE A 145 5.55 3.74 5.51
C ILE A 145 6.00 4.39 6.80
N GLU A 146 6.81 5.41 6.71
CA GLU A 146 7.37 6.09 7.86
C GLU A 146 6.93 7.54 7.92
N ASN A 147 6.71 8.02 9.14
CA ASN A 147 6.49 9.43 9.39
C ASN A 147 7.86 10.13 9.48
N ALA A 148 8.29 10.72 8.37
CA ALA A 148 9.58 11.40 8.31
C ALA A 148 9.64 12.66 9.19
N ALA A 149 8.48 13.22 9.57
CA ALA A 149 8.37 14.37 10.44
C ALA A 149 8.15 14.01 11.91
N ALA A 150 8.30 12.72 12.28
CA ALA A 150 8.11 12.27 13.64
C ALA A 150 9.13 12.92 14.59
N GLU A 151 8.61 13.51 15.65
CA GLU A 151 9.45 14.07 16.70
C GLU A 151 9.86 12.96 17.69
N GLU A 152 10.81 13.31 18.57
CA GLU A 152 11.27 12.37 19.57
C GLU A 152 10.11 11.89 20.45
N GLY A 153 9.90 10.57 20.49
CA GLY A 153 8.80 9.97 21.21
C GLY A 153 7.59 9.61 20.37
N GLU A 154 7.52 10.06 19.13
CA GLU A 154 6.48 9.67 18.18
C GLU A 154 6.89 8.42 17.40
N ALA A 155 5.90 7.61 17.05
CA ALA A 155 6.14 6.45 16.22
C ALA A 155 6.53 6.87 14.81
N ARG A 156 7.69 6.41 14.32
CA ARG A 156 8.14 6.67 12.95
C ARG A 156 7.43 5.76 11.97
N ASN A 157 7.23 4.51 12.32
CA ASN A 157 6.58 3.55 11.44
C ASN A 157 5.07 3.71 11.53
N LEU A 158 4.43 3.99 10.40
CA LEU A 158 2.98 4.12 10.28
C LEU A 158 2.32 2.84 9.77
N GLY A 159 3.11 1.92 9.23
CA GLY A 159 2.60 0.69 8.67
C GLY A 159 3.41 0.24 7.47
N ASP A 160 2.84 -0.67 6.71
CA ASP A 160 3.48 -1.26 5.54
C ASP A 160 2.50 -1.33 4.38
N VAL A 161 3.02 -1.18 3.17
CA VAL A 161 2.26 -1.39 1.95
C VAL A 161 2.81 -2.64 1.26
N ILE A 162 1.92 -3.56 0.91
CA ILE A 162 2.25 -4.76 0.14
C ILE A 162 1.81 -4.53 -1.30
N LEU A 163 2.74 -4.60 -2.23
CA LEU A 163 2.48 -4.45 -3.65
C LEU A 163 2.83 -5.76 -4.36
N LEU A 164 1.91 -6.29 -5.13
CA LEU A 164 2.12 -7.51 -5.91
C LEU A 164 2.30 -7.15 -7.39
N LYS A 165 3.45 -7.48 -7.93
CA LYS A 165 3.76 -7.27 -9.34
C LYS A 165 3.60 -8.57 -10.10
N ASN A 166 2.82 -8.54 -11.18
CA ASN A 166 2.65 -9.70 -12.05
C ASN A 166 3.90 -9.89 -12.91
N ILE A 167 4.57 -11.02 -12.73
CA ILE A 167 5.79 -11.36 -13.45
C ILE A 167 5.61 -12.59 -14.36
N THR A 168 4.38 -12.94 -14.69
CA THR A 168 4.06 -14.13 -15.48
C THR A 168 4.81 -14.16 -16.81
N GLU A 169 4.87 -13.04 -17.51
CA GLU A 169 5.58 -12.92 -18.78
C GLU A 169 7.07 -13.20 -18.66
N PHE A 170 7.69 -12.70 -17.60
CA PHE A 170 9.13 -12.91 -17.34
C PHE A 170 9.43 -14.36 -17.01
N LYS A 171 8.55 -15.03 -16.29
CA LYS A 171 8.74 -16.42 -15.91
C LYS A 171 8.56 -17.36 -17.09
N GLU A 172 7.65 -17.07 -18.01
CA GLU A 172 7.45 -17.84 -19.23
C GLU A 172 8.66 -17.74 -20.18
N LEU A 173 9.33 -16.59 -20.20
CA LEU A 173 10.51 -16.38 -21.02
C LEU A 173 11.75 -17.14 -20.50
N ASP A 174 11.82 -17.37 -19.19
CA ASP A 174 12.91 -18.07 -18.55
C ASP A 174 12.75 -19.60 -18.55
N SER A 175 11.58 -20.06 -18.96
CA SER A 175 11.34 -21.50 -19.11
C SER A 175 11.48 -21.92 -20.56
#